data_f1b958d2a31b9756c7a11e9314ac8e57
#
_entry.id   f1b958d2a31b9756c7a11e9314ac8e57
#
_cell.length_a   1.000
_cell.length_b   1.000
_cell.length_c   1.000
_cell.angle_alpha   90.00
_cell.angle_beta   90.00
_cell.angle_gamma   90.00
#
_symmetry.space_group_name_H-M   'P 1'
#
loop_
_entity.id
_entity.type
_entity.pdbx_description
1 polymer ?
#
loop_
_entity_poly.entity_id
_entity_poly.type
_entity_poly.pdbx_seq_one_letter_code
_entity_poly.pdbx_strand_id
1 'polypeptide(L)'
;MKCCGLLWKAVANTEGIHTAHTYCQQVKNKAQYKYYLRSPYSLIHHYYKDLGTLKEAQEFVRNFPKLKKVPKFQLDHIFRLIKDDGHSWKEVELFKEVLLLTPIQYKLRVQLLQSLSLSQPSLYHIPWMTLLMDNTVKFLREDSKSIFKSDPVEHLIASCTDLNLPESTLQAARDLSSSDDTVTLKQVFFYLLKHYLAHRFLEDTEVVGSFLYSTQAAFLWKPLYHYAVLCDLFIDSLELSFSDVQKKPQLFYLDPENTKEILQKFPSIGGTPTREVAKAVPKLLQIPASHLVSWLRLLQKHKVHPFTCTYHTATLFKTSLFSEVSERLQILKQLQEWEIIMVSDKLFELLRSQEQIKKVLNCVESGHGIPSLSVAMKHDQHTSRHQCRSVTPEIVSYVATALGLPPEQIREVLEEEIFTPYGLMNTKAVLRMLLDYGFTREQVVAGPMVLNMEAGVVEQVLKDLHTRPETQPFAEWMENPFILHLVAYCVRKDFPHMDIHMKNKNS
;
A
#
# COMPACT_ATOMS: atom_id res chain seq x y z
N MET A 1 -5.73 -26.12 -16.60
CA MET A 1 -6.90 -26.94 -16.90
C MET A 1 -7.42 -27.83 -15.76
N LYS A 2 -6.82 -27.82 -14.56
CA LYS A 2 -7.28 -28.59 -13.39
C LYS A 2 -8.14 -27.81 -12.38
N CYS A 3 -8.26 -26.48 -12.52
CA CYS A 3 -9.11 -25.65 -11.62
C CYS A 3 -10.61 -25.71 -11.91
N CYS A 4 -11.04 -26.40 -12.96
CA CYS A 4 -12.47 -26.60 -13.25
C CYS A 4 -13.09 -27.81 -12.49
N GLY A 5 -12.29 -28.63 -11.84
CA GLY A 5 -12.77 -29.89 -11.27
C GLY A 5 -13.56 -29.78 -9.96
N LEU A 6 -13.41 -28.72 -9.18
CA LEU A 6 -14.07 -28.58 -7.88
C LEU A 6 -15.40 -27.81 -7.95
N LEU A 7 -15.55 -26.92 -8.92
CA LEU A 7 -16.87 -26.36 -9.26
C LEU A 7 -17.84 -27.48 -9.74
N TRP A 8 -17.33 -28.59 -10.24
CA TRP A 8 -18.11 -29.74 -10.71
C TRP A 8 -18.70 -30.61 -9.60
N LYS A 9 -18.09 -30.66 -8.42
CA LYS A 9 -18.63 -31.46 -7.31
C LYS A 9 -19.74 -30.75 -6.53
N ALA A 10 -19.82 -29.42 -6.60
CA ALA A 10 -20.87 -28.65 -5.94
C ALA A 10 -22.12 -28.38 -6.81
N VAL A 11 -22.07 -28.69 -8.11
CA VAL A 11 -23.17 -28.45 -9.06
C VAL A 11 -23.51 -29.76 -9.81
N ALA A 12 -23.64 -30.84 -9.10
CA ALA A 12 -24.12 -32.09 -9.67
C ALA A 12 -25.66 -32.16 -9.70
N ASN A 13 -26.30 -31.11 -10.25
CA ASN A 13 -27.66 -31.16 -10.75
C ASN A 13 -27.71 -30.55 -12.15
N THR A 14 -28.25 -31.31 -13.04
CA THR A 14 -28.12 -31.37 -14.49
C THR A 14 -28.47 -30.15 -15.36
N GLU A 15 -28.79 -29.01 -14.78
CA GLU A 15 -29.09 -27.77 -15.53
C GLU A 15 -27.93 -26.74 -15.54
N GLY A 16 -26.88 -26.96 -14.75
CA GLY A 16 -25.75 -26.01 -14.59
C GLY A 16 -24.64 -26.10 -15.64
N ILE A 17 -24.59 -27.16 -16.46
CA ILE A 17 -23.43 -27.45 -17.33
C ILE A 17 -23.34 -26.47 -18.52
N HIS A 18 -24.45 -26.08 -19.09
CA HIS A 18 -24.50 -25.15 -20.22
C HIS A 18 -24.15 -23.69 -19.80
N THR A 19 -24.55 -23.29 -18.59
CA THR A 19 -24.27 -21.94 -18.05
C THR A 19 -22.81 -21.78 -17.67
N ALA A 20 -22.15 -22.82 -17.14
CA ALA A 20 -20.73 -22.76 -16.75
C ALA A 20 -19.80 -22.62 -17.97
N HIS A 21 -20.10 -23.32 -19.08
CA HIS A 21 -19.28 -23.25 -20.30
C HIS A 21 -19.40 -21.89 -21.00
N THR A 22 -20.61 -21.34 -21.06
CA THR A 22 -20.90 -20.01 -21.60
C THR A 22 -20.26 -18.91 -20.74
N TYR A 23 -20.28 -19.07 -19.42
CA TYR A 23 -19.61 -18.16 -18.48
C TYR A 23 -18.08 -18.20 -18.62
N CYS A 24 -17.48 -19.39 -18.76
CA CYS A 24 -16.04 -19.53 -19.03
C CYS A 24 -15.62 -18.90 -20.37
N GLN A 25 -16.41 -19.02 -21.42
CA GLN A 25 -16.14 -18.36 -22.70
C GLN A 25 -16.32 -16.84 -22.60
N GLN A 26 -17.36 -16.35 -21.92
CA GLN A 26 -17.53 -14.90 -21.68
C GLN A 26 -16.41 -14.31 -20.83
N VAL A 27 -15.91 -15.04 -19.81
CA VAL A 27 -14.77 -14.65 -19.00
C VAL A 27 -13.48 -14.65 -19.81
N LYS A 28 -13.25 -15.64 -20.69
CA LYS A 28 -12.10 -15.65 -21.62
C LYS A 28 -12.15 -14.50 -22.60
N ASN A 29 -13.32 -14.22 -23.20
CA ASN A 29 -13.49 -13.11 -24.12
C ASN A 29 -13.36 -11.74 -23.43
N LYS A 30 -13.94 -11.57 -22.23
CA LYS A 30 -13.74 -10.37 -21.40
C LYS A 30 -12.30 -10.21 -20.95
N ALA A 31 -11.60 -11.29 -20.61
CA ALA A 31 -10.18 -11.25 -20.25
C ALA A 31 -9.29 -10.85 -21.43
N GLN A 32 -9.57 -11.37 -22.62
CA GLN A 32 -8.86 -11.01 -23.85
C GLN A 32 -9.12 -9.55 -24.25
N TYR A 33 -10.38 -9.07 -24.17
CA TYR A 33 -10.74 -7.68 -24.43
C TYR A 33 -10.13 -6.72 -23.37
N LYS A 34 -10.14 -7.10 -22.09
CA LYS A 34 -9.45 -6.37 -21.02
C LYS A 34 -7.94 -6.33 -21.22
N TYR A 35 -7.33 -7.38 -21.78
CA TYR A 35 -5.88 -7.41 -22.05
C TYR A 35 -5.51 -6.40 -23.14
N TYR A 36 -6.33 -6.24 -24.16
CA TYR A 36 -6.14 -5.26 -25.24
C TYR A 36 -6.20 -3.82 -24.73
N LEU A 37 -7.13 -3.49 -23.83
CA LEU A 37 -7.26 -2.16 -23.23
C LEU A 37 -6.15 -1.83 -22.19
N ARG A 38 -5.29 -2.79 -21.85
CA ARG A 38 -4.31 -2.70 -20.75
C ARG A 38 -2.86 -2.49 -21.18
N SER A 39 -2.59 -2.52 -22.44
CA SER A 39 -1.22 -2.39 -22.94
C SER A 39 -0.83 -0.93 -23.16
N PRO A 40 0.43 -0.55 -22.92
CA PRO A 40 0.92 0.79 -23.21
C PRO A 40 0.65 1.23 -24.66
N TYR A 41 0.74 0.31 -25.63
CA TYR A 41 0.50 0.62 -27.03
C TYR A 41 -0.96 0.99 -27.34
N SER A 42 -1.94 0.47 -26.61
CA SER A 42 -3.33 0.87 -26.79
C SER A 42 -3.60 2.31 -26.33
N LEU A 43 -2.87 2.78 -25.31
CA LEU A 43 -2.94 4.17 -24.86
C LEU A 43 -2.27 5.10 -25.88
N ILE A 44 -1.10 4.72 -26.40
CA ILE A 44 -0.41 5.47 -27.44
C ILE A 44 -1.34 5.66 -28.65
N HIS A 45 -1.91 4.58 -29.14
CA HIS A 45 -2.87 4.63 -30.27
C HIS A 45 -4.15 5.44 -29.95
N HIS A 46 -4.59 5.47 -28.70
CA HIS A 46 -5.76 6.26 -28.28
C HIS A 46 -5.49 7.76 -28.32
N TYR A 47 -4.36 8.19 -27.74
CA TYR A 47 -4.03 9.63 -27.66
C TYR A 47 -3.48 10.20 -28.96
N TYR A 48 -2.81 9.38 -29.75
CA TYR A 48 -2.15 9.78 -30.99
C TYR A 48 -2.65 8.93 -32.17
N LYS A 49 -3.95 9.09 -32.48
CA LYS A 49 -4.60 8.39 -33.61
C LYS A 49 -3.95 8.71 -34.96
N ASP A 50 -3.30 9.87 -35.07
CA ASP A 50 -2.58 10.32 -36.25
C ASP A 50 -1.26 9.56 -36.51
N LEU A 51 -0.89 8.67 -35.61
CA LEU A 51 0.28 7.79 -35.69
C LEU A 51 0.15 6.60 -36.62
N GLY A 52 -0.82 6.55 -37.49
CA GLY A 52 -0.99 5.45 -38.43
C GLY A 52 -1.52 4.18 -37.78
N THR A 53 -0.69 3.18 -37.53
CA THR A 53 -1.14 1.84 -37.17
C THR A 53 -0.83 1.44 -35.72
N LEU A 54 -1.70 0.58 -35.15
CA LEU A 54 -1.44 -0.08 -33.86
C LEU A 54 -0.08 -0.79 -33.84
N LYS A 55 0.42 -1.19 -35.03
CA LYS A 55 1.71 -1.86 -35.22
C LYS A 55 2.89 -0.94 -34.86
N GLU A 56 2.83 0.34 -35.21
CA GLU A 56 3.87 1.33 -34.86
C GLU A 56 3.91 1.57 -33.36
N ALA A 57 2.74 1.68 -32.70
CA ALA A 57 2.68 1.78 -31.27
C ALA A 57 3.25 0.53 -30.56
N GLN A 58 3.05 -0.66 -31.11
CA GLN A 58 3.63 -1.90 -30.60
C GLN A 58 5.16 -1.92 -30.78
N GLU A 59 5.66 -1.43 -31.90
CA GLU A 59 7.09 -1.33 -32.18
C GLU A 59 7.76 -0.33 -31.24
N PHE A 60 7.16 0.83 -31.01
CA PHE A 60 7.65 1.80 -30.03
C PHE A 60 7.81 1.17 -28.63
N VAL A 61 6.76 0.47 -28.14
CA VAL A 61 6.82 -0.20 -26.83
C VAL A 61 7.86 -1.31 -26.80
N ARG A 62 8.09 -2.00 -27.92
CA ARG A 62 9.16 -3.01 -28.05
C ARG A 62 10.53 -2.36 -27.91
N ASN A 63 10.74 -1.23 -28.57
CA ASN A 63 12.00 -0.49 -28.57
C ASN A 63 12.23 0.32 -27.27
N PHE A 64 11.19 0.47 -26.44
CA PHE A 64 11.26 1.14 -25.14
C PHE A 64 10.67 0.28 -24.00
N PRO A 65 11.33 -0.83 -23.62
CA PRO A 65 10.79 -1.82 -22.69
C PRO A 65 10.55 -1.30 -21.27
N LYS A 66 11.20 -0.20 -20.86
CA LYS A 66 10.97 0.48 -19.58
C LYS A 66 9.51 0.91 -19.41
N LEU A 67 8.82 1.22 -20.52
CA LEU A 67 7.43 1.66 -20.50
C LEU A 67 6.46 0.58 -19.98
N LYS A 68 6.79 -0.70 -20.13
CA LYS A 68 5.99 -1.82 -19.62
C LYS A 68 5.90 -1.85 -18.09
N LYS A 69 6.86 -1.21 -17.41
CA LYS A 69 6.92 -1.12 -15.95
C LYS A 69 6.15 0.08 -15.40
N VAL A 70 5.74 1.02 -16.26
CA VAL A 70 4.98 2.21 -15.84
C VAL A 70 3.52 1.85 -15.67
N PRO A 71 2.88 2.18 -14.53
CA PRO A 71 1.47 1.93 -14.31
C PRO A 71 0.60 2.59 -15.38
N LYS A 72 -0.42 1.89 -15.87
CA LYS A 72 -1.28 2.36 -16.95
C LYS A 72 -1.93 3.71 -16.65
N PHE A 73 -2.44 3.91 -15.43
CA PHE A 73 -3.07 5.17 -15.04
C PHE A 73 -2.08 6.35 -15.08
N GLN A 74 -0.81 6.09 -14.77
CA GLN A 74 0.25 7.09 -14.86
C GLN A 74 0.53 7.45 -16.33
N LEU A 75 0.62 6.45 -17.21
CA LEU A 75 0.78 6.68 -18.65
C LEU A 75 -0.40 7.43 -19.25
N ASP A 76 -1.63 7.05 -18.90
CA ASP A 76 -2.85 7.71 -19.34
C ASP A 76 -2.84 9.21 -18.97
N HIS A 77 -2.47 9.50 -17.72
CA HIS A 77 -2.41 10.87 -17.24
C HIS A 77 -1.26 11.66 -17.89
N ILE A 78 -0.08 11.05 -18.05
CA ILE A 78 1.06 11.70 -18.73
C ILE A 78 0.73 12.00 -20.19
N PHE A 79 0.15 11.06 -20.94
CA PHE A 79 -0.25 11.32 -22.32
C PHE A 79 -1.24 12.47 -22.44
N ARG A 80 -2.20 12.55 -21.50
CA ARG A 80 -3.15 13.66 -21.45
C ARG A 80 -2.43 15.00 -21.25
N LEU A 81 -1.55 15.10 -20.26
CA LEU A 81 -0.80 16.32 -19.99
C LEU A 81 0.06 16.77 -21.19
N ILE A 82 0.81 15.83 -21.77
CA ILE A 82 1.65 16.14 -22.94
C ILE A 82 0.81 16.63 -24.12
N LYS A 83 -0.36 16.03 -24.33
CA LYS A 83 -1.28 16.44 -25.41
C LYS A 83 -1.92 17.79 -25.11
N ASP A 84 -2.32 18.05 -23.86
CA ASP A 84 -2.93 19.31 -23.43
C ASP A 84 -1.91 20.46 -23.55
N ASP A 85 -0.61 20.18 -23.33
CA ASP A 85 0.49 21.13 -23.57
C ASP A 85 0.82 21.31 -25.08
N GLY A 86 0.11 20.63 -25.98
CA GLY A 86 0.21 20.81 -27.41
C GLY A 86 1.35 20.06 -28.10
N HIS A 87 2.02 19.13 -27.40
CA HIS A 87 3.13 18.38 -27.98
C HIS A 87 2.68 17.28 -28.95
N SER A 88 3.43 17.17 -30.04
CA SER A 88 3.21 16.17 -31.08
C SER A 88 3.79 14.80 -30.69
N TRP A 89 3.29 13.75 -31.37
CA TRP A 89 3.88 12.42 -31.19
C TRP A 89 5.37 12.35 -31.58
N LYS A 90 5.76 13.02 -32.62
CA LYS A 90 7.17 13.03 -33.04
C LYS A 90 8.10 13.53 -31.93
N GLU A 91 7.66 14.54 -31.17
CA GLU A 91 8.39 15.02 -30.00
C GLU A 91 8.42 13.98 -28.89
N VAL A 92 7.30 13.31 -28.61
CA VAL A 92 7.22 12.23 -27.62
C VAL A 92 8.12 11.05 -27.99
N GLU A 93 8.19 10.69 -29.27
CA GLU A 93 9.06 9.61 -29.75
C GLU A 93 10.54 9.96 -29.58
N LEU A 94 10.93 11.19 -29.87
CA LEU A 94 12.29 11.70 -29.68
C LEU A 94 12.68 11.77 -28.19
N PHE A 95 11.77 12.18 -27.33
CA PHE A 95 12.01 12.42 -25.89
C PHE A 95 11.22 11.45 -25.00
N LYS A 96 11.15 10.20 -25.38
CA LYS A 96 10.36 9.12 -24.78
C LYS A 96 10.56 8.94 -23.27
N GLU A 97 11.68 9.40 -22.72
CA GLU A 97 11.98 9.38 -21.29
C GLU A 97 10.95 10.17 -20.47
N VAL A 98 10.28 11.15 -21.08
CA VAL A 98 9.19 11.90 -20.43
C VAL A 98 8.06 11.00 -19.95
N LEU A 99 7.80 9.88 -20.65
CA LEU A 99 6.79 8.89 -20.30
C LEU A 99 7.09 8.08 -19.03
N LEU A 100 8.34 8.16 -18.54
CA LEU A 100 8.75 7.51 -17.29
C LEU A 100 8.47 8.38 -16.06
N LEU A 101 8.18 9.66 -16.25
CA LEU A 101 7.86 10.60 -15.17
C LEU A 101 6.47 10.30 -14.61
N THR A 102 6.30 10.62 -13.32
CA THR A 102 4.94 10.71 -12.78
C THR A 102 4.25 11.99 -13.26
N PRO A 103 2.92 12.05 -13.32
CA PRO A 103 2.20 13.27 -13.71
C PRO A 103 2.61 14.51 -12.91
N ILE A 104 2.83 14.35 -11.61
CA ILE A 104 3.29 15.46 -10.75
C ILE A 104 4.72 15.86 -11.08
N GLN A 105 5.63 14.93 -11.35
CA GLN A 105 6.99 15.26 -11.77
C GLN A 105 7.01 16.03 -13.10
N TYR A 106 6.17 15.62 -14.06
CA TYR A 106 6.02 16.34 -15.31
C TYR A 106 5.59 17.79 -15.07
N LYS A 107 4.47 18.00 -14.38
CA LYS A 107 3.94 19.32 -14.06
C LYS A 107 4.96 20.22 -13.35
N LEU A 108 5.63 19.69 -12.33
CA LEU A 108 6.60 20.45 -11.54
C LEU A 108 7.84 20.84 -12.35
N ARG A 109 8.30 19.98 -13.26
CA ARG A 109 9.41 20.33 -14.16
C ARG A 109 9.00 21.41 -15.16
N VAL A 110 7.80 21.30 -15.73
CA VAL A 110 7.27 22.39 -16.61
C VAL A 110 7.21 23.72 -15.85
N GLN A 111 6.66 23.72 -14.64
CA GLN A 111 6.58 24.91 -13.80
C GLN A 111 7.97 25.47 -13.42
N LEU A 112 8.94 24.61 -13.13
CA LEU A 112 10.31 25.04 -12.86
C LEU A 112 10.93 25.69 -14.10
N LEU A 113 10.75 25.09 -15.28
CA LEU A 113 11.25 25.68 -16.54
C LEU A 113 10.60 27.04 -16.83
N GLN A 114 9.31 27.18 -16.52
CA GLN A 114 8.62 28.49 -16.62
C GLN A 114 9.17 29.49 -15.62
N SER A 115 9.41 29.09 -14.36
CA SER A 115 10.02 29.99 -13.36
C SER A 115 11.45 30.41 -13.69
N LEU A 116 12.16 29.65 -14.51
CA LEU A 116 13.47 30.01 -15.04
C LEU A 116 13.40 30.87 -16.32
N SER A 117 12.21 31.34 -16.69
CA SER A 117 12.01 32.19 -17.87
C SER A 117 12.27 31.54 -19.23
N LEU A 118 12.12 30.20 -19.33
CA LEU A 118 12.07 29.59 -20.65
C LEU A 118 10.82 30.03 -21.40
N SER A 119 11.02 30.47 -22.63
CA SER A 119 9.93 31.01 -23.46
C SER A 119 8.90 29.98 -23.84
N GLN A 120 9.33 28.77 -24.10
CA GLN A 120 8.49 27.56 -24.28
C GLN A 120 9.25 26.34 -23.78
N PRO A 121 8.77 25.68 -22.71
CA PRO A 121 9.35 24.42 -22.28
C PRO A 121 9.17 23.37 -23.37
N SER A 122 10.24 23.05 -24.09
CA SER A 122 10.26 21.92 -25.02
C SER A 122 10.26 20.61 -24.25
N LEU A 123 9.62 19.55 -24.79
CA LEU A 123 9.71 18.20 -24.24
C LEU A 123 11.15 17.73 -23.99
N TYR A 124 12.11 18.24 -24.75
CA TYR A 124 13.55 17.99 -24.54
C TYR A 124 14.02 18.40 -23.13
N HIS A 125 13.64 19.57 -22.65
CA HIS A 125 14.13 20.08 -21.38
C HIS A 125 13.56 19.32 -20.18
N ILE A 126 12.39 18.73 -20.31
CA ILE A 126 11.68 18.07 -19.19
C ILE A 126 12.42 16.84 -18.66
N PRO A 127 12.78 15.82 -19.46
CA PRO A 127 13.57 14.68 -19.00
C PRO A 127 15.04 15.06 -18.72
N TRP A 128 15.59 16.04 -19.44
CA TRP A 128 16.98 16.48 -19.36
C TRP A 128 17.22 17.66 -18.43
N MET A 129 16.26 17.94 -17.54
CA MET A 129 16.35 19.00 -16.54
C MET A 129 17.68 18.96 -15.76
N THR A 130 18.20 17.77 -15.48
CA THR A 130 19.48 17.61 -14.79
C THR A 130 20.61 18.29 -15.53
N LEU A 131 20.69 18.09 -16.84
CA LEU A 131 21.74 18.69 -17.66
C LEU A 131 21.61 20.22 -17.68
N LEU A 132 20.38 20.74 -17.77
CA LEU A 132 20.14 22.16 -17.71
C LEU A 132 20.64 22.78 -16.38
N MET A 133 20.33 22.14 -15.28
CA MET A 133 20.70 22.61 -13.94
C MET A 133 22.20 22.41 -13.64
N ASP A 134 22.86 21.45 -14.26
CA ASP A 134 24.30 21.21 -14.10
C ASP A 134 25.15 22.14 -14.99
N ASN A 135 24.54 22.93 -15.89
CA ASN A 135 25.26 23.95 -16.64
C ASN A 135 25.69 25.11 -15.73
N THR A 136 26.85 25.71 -16.04
CA THR A 136 27.32 26.89 -15.33
C THR A 136 26.43 28.08 -15.60
N VAL A 137 26.30 28.98 -14.63
CA VAL A 137 25.50 30.19 -14.75
C VAL A 137 26.07 31.06 -15.87
N LYS A 138 27.39 31.12 -16.00
CA LYS A 138 28.07 31.84 -17.08
C LYS A 138 27.62 31.34 -18.46
N PHE A 139 27.68 30.03 -18.68
CA PHE A 139 27.23 29.43 -19.95
C PHE A 139 25.76 29.75 -20.24
N LEU A 140 24.89 29.66 -19.23
CA LEU A 140 23.47 29.96 -19.40
C LEU A 140 23.20 31.44 -19.72
N ARG A 141 24.06 32.39 -19.25
CA ARG A 141 23.97 33.79 -19.55
C ARG A 141 24.49 34.18 -20.93
N GLU A 142 25.56 33.52 -21.37
CA GLU A 142 26.28 33.86 -22.62
C GLU A 142 25.71 33.13 -23.83
N ASP A 143 25.60 31.79 -23.76
CA ASP A 143 25.31 30.93 -24.93
C ASP A 143 23.81 30.63 -25.10
N SER A 144 23.01 30.77 -24.07
CA SER A 144 21.59 30.35 -24.11
C SER A 144 20.59 31.49 -24.17
N LYS A 145 21.02 32.71 -24.60
CA LYS A 145 20.15 33.89 -24.77
C LYS A 145 18.91 33.66 -25.64
N SER A 146 18.94 32.66 -26.51
CA SER A 146 17.79 32.23 -27.31
C SER A 146 16.78 31.36 -26.54
N ILE A 147 17.21 30.71 -25.46
CA ILE A 147 16.41 29.77 -24.67
C ILE A 147 15.74 30.50 -23.51
N PHE A 148 16.49 31.36 -22.83
CA PHE A 148 15.99 32.19 -21.71
C PHE A 148 15.65 33.58 -22.17
N LYS A 149 14.50 34.13 -21.71
CA LYS A 149 14.09 35.52 -22.00
C LYS A 149 14.96 36.55 -21.25
N SER A 150 15.51 36.11 -20.10
CA SER A 150 16.30 36.96 -19.19
C SER A 150 17.16 36.05 -18.28
N ASP A 151 17.94 36.64 -17.37
CA ASP A 151 18.83 35.92 -16.48
C ASP A 151 18.08 34.87 -15.64
N PRO A 152 18.40 33.56 -15.79
CA PRO A 152 17.72 32.49 -15.06
C PRO A 152 17.92 32.58 -13.54
N VAL A 153 19.03 33.15 -13.07
CA VAL A 153 19.29 33.34 -11.63
C VAL A 153 18.39 34.43 -11.05
N GLU A 154 18.22 35.57 -11.72
CA GLU A 154 17.31 36.60 -11.25
C GLU A 154 15.85 36.13 -11.24
N HIS A 155 15.45 35.27 -12.20
CA HIS A 155 14.13 34.66 -12.17
C HIS A 155 13.98 33.67 -11.03
N LEU A 156 15.01 32.87 -10.74
CA LEU A 156 15.01 31.95 -9.63
C LEU A 156 14.89 32.73 -8.31
N ILE A 157 15.64 33.82 -8.13
CA ILE A 157 15.57 34.68 -6.96
C ILE A 157 14.21 35.40 -6.88
N ALA A 158 13.68 35.89 -7.98
CA ALA A 158 12.34 36.49 -8.01
C ALA A 158 11.24 35.50 -7.61
N SER A 159 11.39 34.21 -7.93
CA SER A 159 10.47 33.19 -7.49
C SER A 159 10.53 32.90 -5.97
N CYS A 160 11.52 33.46 -5.26
CA CYS A 160 11.68 33.38 -3.82
C CYS A 160 11.06 34.53 -3.04
N THR A 161 10.52 35.57 -3.70
CA THR A 161 9.95 36.75 -3.01
C THR A 161 8.85 36.35 -2.02
N ASP A 162 8.02 35.35 -2.38
CA ASP A 162 6.93 34.85 -1.54
C ASP A 162 7.41 33.89 -0.43
N LEU A 163 8.71 33.58 -0.41
CA LEU A 163 9.28 32.62 0.57
C LEU A 163 9.77 33.30 1.85
N ASN A 164 9.68 34.62 1.95
CA ASN A 164 10.16 35.42 3.08
C ASN A 164 11.63 35.15 3.45
N LEU A 165 12.47 34.86 2.45
CA LEU A 165 13.91 34.72 2.68
C LEU A 165 14.52 36.12 2.96
N PRO A 166 15.51 36.22 3.88
CA PRO A 166 16.24 37.46 4.14
C PRO A 166 16.91 37.97 2.86
N GLU A 167 16.87 39.29 2.64
CA GLU A 167 17.52 39.90 1.48
C GLU A 167 19.02 39.62 1.42
N SER A 168 19.65 39.48 2.59
CA SER A 168 21.07 39.06 2.68
C SER A 168 21.31 37.69 2.05
N THR A 169 20.36 36.74 2.18
CA THR A 169 20.43 35.42 1.55
C THR A 169 20.26 35.53 0.03
N LEU A 170 19.34 36.36 -0.43
CA LEU A 170 19.12 36.56 -1.85
C LEU A 170 20.33 37.26 -2.50
N GLN A 171 20.92 38.24 -1.82
CA GLN A 171 22.15 38.89 -2.28
C GLN A 171 23.34 37.93 -2.32
N ALA A 172 23.50 37.08 -1.29
CA ALA A 172 24.54 36.08 -1.29
C ALA A 172 24.38 35.04 -2.41
N ALA A 173 23.16 34.72 -2.83
CA ALA A 173 22.91 33.91 -4.01
C ALA A 173 23.32 34.58 -5.33
N ARG A 174 23.11 35.90 -5.46
CA ARG A 174 23.62 36.70 -6.59
C ARG A 174 25.16 36.72 -6.62
N ASP A 175 25.77 36.97 -5.46
CA ASP A 175 27.22 37.02 -5.31
C ASP A 175 27.84 35.68 -5.65
N LEU A 176 27.25 34.57 -5.15
CA LEU A 176 27.65 33.21 -5.48
C LEU A 176 27.63 32.96 -7.00
N SER A 177 26.57 33.39 -7.68
CA SER A 177 26.40 33.22 -9.13
C SER A 177 27.38 34.01 -9.97
N SER A 178 28.03 35.03 -9.37
CA SER A 178 28.95 35.98 -10.04
C SER A 178 30.41 35.80 -9.63
N SER A 179 30.65 35.04 -8.55
CA SER A 179 31.99 34.93 -7.95
C SER A 179 32.90 33.93 -8.66
N ASP A 180 32.35 32.92 -9.32
CA ASP A 180 33.09 31.85 -9.96
C ASP A 180 32.39 31.36 -11.22
N ASP A 181 33.11 31.31 -12.32
CA ASP A 181 32.64 30.83 -13.63
C ASP A 181 32.21 29.34 -13.62
N THR A 182 32.58 28.59 -12.59
CA THR A 182 32.25 27.18 -12.44
C THR A 182 30.93 26.91 -11.70
N VAL A 183 30.32 27.95 -11.11
CA VAL A 183 29.09 27.83 -10.36
C VAL A 183 27.94 27.44 -11.29
N THR A 184 27.25 26.35 -10.94
CA THR A 184 26.10 25.83 -11.68
C THR A 184 24.79 26.42 -11.17
N LEU A 185 23.77 26.46 -12.04
CA LEU A 185 22.41 26.87 -11.64
C LEU A 185 21.87 26.01 -10.49
N LYS A 186 22.24 24.73 -10.46
CA LYS A 186 21.92 23.80 -9.40
C LYS A 186 22.50 24.22 -8.05
N GLN A 187 23.73 24.71 -8.01
CA GLN A 187 24.33 25.20 -6.77
C GLN A 187 23.61 26.40 -6.22
N VAL A 188 23.21 27.33 -7.07
CA VAL A 188 22.40 28.50 -6.68
C VAL A 188 21.02 28.05 -6.16
N PHE A 189 20.37 27.15 -6.87
CA PHE A 189 19.08 26.56 -6.43
C PHE A 189 19.18 25.89 -5.08
N PHE A 190 20.21 25.07 -4.86
CA PHE A 190 20.44 24.39 -3.57
C PHE A 190 20.77 25.37 -2.45
N TYR A 191 21.52 26.40 -2.74
CA TYR A 191 21.82 27.45 -1.77
C TYR A 191 20.51 28.07 -1.25
N LEU A 192 19.63 28.50 -2.14
CA LEU A 192 18.35 29.10 -1.78
C LEU A 192 17.45 28.09 -1.02
N LEU A 193 17.33 26.85 -1.52
CA LEU A 193 16.53 25.81 -0.90
C LEU A 193 17.04 25.44 0.50
N LYS A 194 18.36 25.33 0.67
CA LYS A 194 18.99 25.04 1.98
C LYS A 194 18.59 26.09 3.01
N HIS A 195 18.77 27.35 2.69
CA HIS A 195 18.44 28.46 3.58
C HIS A 195 16.94 28.56 3.86
N TYR A 196 16.10 28.31 2.85
CA TYR A 196 14.65 28.27 3.04
C TYR A 196 14.21 27.19 4.01
N LEU A 197 14.64 25.93 3.79
CA LEU A 197 14.27 24.82 4.66
C LEU A 197 14.80 25.00 6.07
N ALA A 198 16.04 25.47 6.23
CA ALA A 198 16.63 25.75 7.53
C ALA A 198 15.80 26.79 8.30
N HIS A 199 15.43 27.88 7.66
CA HIS A 199 14.58 28.92 8.24
C HIS A 199 13.18 28.37 8.61
N ARG A 200 12.58 27.60 7.72
CA ARG A 200 11.18 27.16 7.89
C ARG A 200 11.01 26.08 8.97
N PHE A 201 12.01 25.19 9.13
CA PHE A 201 12.04 24.14 10.17
C PHE A 201 12.79 24.54 11.43
N LEU A 202 13.36 25.75 11.50
CA LEU A 202 14.20 26.23 12.61
C LEU A 202 15.40 25.30 12.87
N GLU A 203 16.02 24.80 11.78
CA GLU A 203 17.14 23.86 11.82
C GLU A 203 18.44 24.50 11.37
N ASP A 204 19.57 23.86 11.74
CA ASP A 204 20.88 24.30 11.27
C ASP A 204 21.02 24.11 9.74
N THR A 205 21.60 25.12 9.08
CA THR A 205 21.83 25.10 7.64
C THR A 205 22.73 23.96 7.19
N GLU A 206 23.68 23.53 8.01
CA GLU A 206 24.59 22.42 7.68
C GLU A 206 23.89 21.06 7.77
N VAL A 207 22.98 20.89 8.73
CA VAL A 207 22.13 19.69 8.85
C VAL A 207 21.23 19.58 7.61
N VAL A 208 20.57 20.67 7.21
CA VAL A 208 19.73 20.70 6.00
C VAL A 208 20.59 20.48 4.75
N GLY A 209 21.77 21.09 4.68
CA GLY A 209 22.71 20.92 3.58
C GLY A 209 23.13 19.46 3.38
N SER A 210 23.51 18.77 4.47
CA SER A 210 23.87 17.35 4.45
C SER A 210 22.71 16.47 3.99
N PHE A 211 21.49 16.76 4.43
CA PHE A 211 20.28 16.08 3.99
C PHE A 211 20.04 16.26 2.49
N LEU A 212 20.07 17.50 2.01
CA LEU A 212 19.88 17.79 0.58
C LEU A 212 20.96 17.12 -0.27
N TYR A 213 22.20 17.11 0.18
CA TYR A 213 23.31 16.46 -0.50
C TYR A 213 23.11 14.94 -0.61
N SER A 214 22.71 14.29 0.47
CA SER A 214 22.49 12.83 0.51
C SER A 214 21.29 12.37 -0.33
N THR A 215 20.33 13.27 -0.58
CA THR A 215 19.06 12.99 -1.26
C THR A 215 18.95 13.62 -2.65
N GLN A 216 20.03 14.17 -3.18
CA GLN A 216 20.10 15.03 -4.37
C GLN A 216 19.23 14.63 -5.57
N ALA A 217 19.22 13.35 -5.93
CA ALA A 217 18.56 12.92 -7.16
C ALA A 217 17.04 13.04 -7.11
N ALA A 218 16.48 13.19 -5.93
CA ALA A 218 15.05 13.04 -5.70
C ALA A 218 14.28 14.36 -5.68
N PHE A 219 14.96 15.48 -5.36
CA PHE A 219 14.27 16.72 -4.98
C PHE A 219 14.37 17.87 -5.99
N LEU A 220 15.32 17.81 -6.89
CA LEU A 220 15.89 18.94 -7.60
C LEU A 220 14.99 19.63 -8.63
N TRP A 221 13.82 19.09 -8.93
CA TRP A 221 13.15 19.51 -10.15
C TRP A 221 11.74 20.03 -9.86
N LYS A 222 11.67 20.90 -8.84
CA LYS A 222 10.44 21.57 -8.44
C LYS A 222 10.70 23.05 -8.24
N PRO A 223 9.76 23.94 -8.54
CA PRO A 223 9.87 25.34 -8.20
C PRO A 223 10.06 25.54 -6.70
N LEU A 224 10.80 26.56 -6.30
CA LEU A 224 11.05 26.84 -4.88
C LEU A 224 9.74 27.09 -4.09
N TYR A 225 8.76 27.78 -4.68
CA TYR A 225 7.45 27.99 -4.06
C TYR A 225 6.73 26.67 -3.74
N HIS A 226 6.97 25.62 -4.52
CA HIS A 226 6.36 24.31 -4.23
C HIS A 226 6.88 23.70 -2.92
N TYR A 227 8.15 23.96 -2.57
CA TYR A 227 8.68 23.56 -1.27
C TYR A 227 8.04 24.35 -0.13
N ALA A 228 7.67 25.63 -0.37
CA ALA A 228 6.92 26.40 0.62
C ALA A 228 5.58 25.75 0.94
N VAL A 229 4.81 25.45 -0.09
CA VAL A 229 3.50 24.80 0.06
C VAL A 229 3.63 23.42 0.73
N LEU A 230 4.70 22.67 0.45
CA LEU A 230 4.97 21.40 1.12
C LEU A 230 5.37 21.60 2.59
N CYS A 231 6.19 22.60 2.91
CA CYS A 231 6.57 22.88 4.30
C CYS A 231 5.36 23.29 5.13
N ASP A 232 4.47 24.13 4.60
CA ASP A 232 3.21 24.48 5.26
C ASP A 232 2.36 23.24 5.50
N LEU A 233 2.25 22.35 4.51
CA LEU A 233 1.56 21.08 4.66
C LEU A 233 2.19 20.19 5.74
N PHE A 234 3.52 20.09 5.77
CA PHE A 234 4.23 19.26 6.75
C PHE A 234 4.08 19.80 8.18
N ILE A 235 4.29 21.10 8.36
CA ILE A 235 4.28 21.75 9.67
C ILE A 235 2.85 21.91 10.17
N ASP A 236 1.98 22.53 9.37
CA ASP A 236 0.67 22.99 9.83
C ASP A 236 -0.40 21.87 9.78
N SER A 237 -0.34 20.99 8.75
CA SER A 237 -1.39 19.97 8.56
C SER A 237 -0.99 18.60 9.07
N LEU A 238 0.28 18.21 8.93
CA LEU A 238 0.79 16.89 9.30
C LEU A 238 1.58 16.90 10.62
N GLU A 239 1.90 18.09 11.16
CA GLU A 239 2.68 18.26 12.40
C GLU A 239 4.00 17.47 12.37
N LEU A 240 4.73 17.56 11.25
CA LEU A 240 6.00 16.86 11.04
C LEU A 240 7.17 17.75 11.43
N SER A 241 8.12 17.18 12.15
CA SER A 241 9.44 17.78 12.38
C SER A 241 10.36 17.57 11.17
N PHE A 242 11.47 18.31 11.10
CA PHE A 242 12.50 18.07 10.09
C PHE A 242 13.05 16.64 10.16
N SER A 243 13.24 16.11 11.38
CA SER A 243 13.68 14.72 11.59
C SER A 243 12.72 13.69 10.97
N ASP A 244 11.39 13.93 11.02
CA ASP A 244 10.41 13.05 10.39
C ASP A 244 10.52 13.09 8.86
N VAL A 245 10.70 14.28 8.32
CA VAL A 245 10.88 14.50 6.88
C VAL A 245 12.20 13.90 6.40
N GLN A 246 13.28 14.05 7.18
CA GLN A 246 14.59 13.47 6.89
C GLN A 246 14.55 11.94 6.82
N LYS A 247 13.82 11.28 7.72
CA LYS A 247 13.62 9.83 7.70
C LYS A 247 12.80 9.34 6.52
N LYS A 248 11.95 10.20 5.96
CA LYS A 248 11.02 9.87 4.87
C LYS A 248 11.07 10.88 3.72
N PRO A 249 12.19 10.96 3.00
CA PRO A 249 12.37 11.93 1.90
C PRO A 249 11.27 11.89 0.83
N GLN A 250 10.58 10.75 0.69
CA GLN A 250 9.45 10.59 -0.23
C GLN A 250 8.27 11.53 0.07
N LEU A 251 8.21 12.18 1.22
CA LEU A 251 7.24 13.22 1.53
C LEU A 251 7.33 14.40 0.56
N PHE A 252 8.52 14.75 0.12
CA PHE A 252 8.68 15.80 -0.88
C PHE A 252 8.10 15.46 -2.26
N TYR A 253 7.69 14.22 -2.53
CA TYR A 253 6.98 13.84 -3.75
C TYR A 253 5.47 13.95 -3.65
N LEU A 254 4.94 14.44 -2.53
CA LEU A 254 3.51 14.64 -2.38
C LEU A 254 3.03 15.77 -3.29
N ASP A 255 1.81 15.61 -3.76
CA ASP A 255 1.02 16.69 -4.35
C ASP A 255 0.27 17.37 -3.20
N PRO A 256 0.54 18.66 -2.91
CA PRO A 256 -0.07 19.35 -1.79
C PRO A 256 -1.59 19.41 -1.90
N GLU A 257 -2.13 19.66 -3.09
CA GLU A 257 -3.57 19.80 -3.29
C GLU A 257 -4.26 18.45 -3.10
N ASN A 258 -3.71 17.38 -3.68
CA ASN A 258 -4.21 16.03 -3.45
C ASN A 258 -4.14 15.63 -1.97
N THR A 259 -3.06 16.01 -1.29
CA THR A 259 -2.89 15.68 0.13
C THR A 259 -3.90 16.43 1.00
N LYS A 260 -4.12 17.72 0.76
CA LYS A 260 -5.15 18.51 1.44
C LYS A 260 -6.53 17.92 1.21
N GLU A 261 -6.84 17.54 -0.04
CA GLU A 261 -8.10 16.88 -0.39
C GLU A 261 -8.30 15.56 0.38
N ILE A 262 -7.24 14.74 0.49
CA ILE A 262 -7.29 13.50 1.25
C ILE A 262 -7.55 13.77 2.74
N LEU A 263 -6.80 14.69 3.35
CA LEU A 263 -6.95 15.04 4.75
C LEU A 263 -8.36 15.59 5.08
N GLN A 264 -8.92 16.38 4.17
CA GLN A 264 -10.27 16.93 4.33
C GLN A 264 -11.38 15.87 4.17
N LYS A 265 -11.26 15.00 3.15
CA LYS A 265 -12.28 13.99 2.85
C LYS A 265 -12.23 12.79 3.77
N PHE A 266 -11.07 12.47 4.32
CA PHE A 266 -10.82 11.31 5.16
C PHE A 266 -10.15 11.75 6.47
N PRO A 267 -10.92 12.21 7.47
CA PRO A 267 -10.36 12.53 8.79
C PRO A 267 -9.66 11.33 9.42
N SER A 268 -10.17 10.12 9.13
CA SER A 268 -9.55 8.86 9.55
C SER A 268 -9.60 7.83 8.42
N ILE A 269 -8.58 7.00 8.35
CA ILE A 269 -8.52 5.84 7.46
C ILE A 269 -8.37 4.62 8.37
N GLY A 270 -9.41 3.82 8.38
CA GLY A 270 -9.38 2.62 9.20
C GLY A 270 -9.44 2.85 10.70
N GLY A 271 -10.09 3.91 11.15
CA GLY A 271 -10.13 4.27 12.57
C GLY A 271 -8.90 5.03 13.07
N THR A 272 -7.80 5.03 12.28
CA THR A 272 -6.60 5.80 12.59
C THR A 272 -6.69 7.19 11.96
N PRO A 273 -6.36 8.28 12.67
CA PRO A 273 -6.31 9.62 12.10
C PRO A 273 -5.45 9.63 10.83
N THR A 274 -5.95 10.24 9.76
CA THR A 274 -5.27 10.22 8.45
C THR A 274 -3.87 10.81 8.51
N ARG A 275 -3.61 11.79 9.38
CA ARG A 275 -2.28 12.34 9.62
C ARG A 275 -1.30 11.28 10.16
N GLU A 276 -1.73 10.39 11.05
CA GLU A 276 -0.90 9.31 11.58
C GLU A 276 -0.62 8.23 10.53
N VAL A 277 -1.65 7.89 9.74
CA VAL A 277 -1.48 7.02 8.56
C VAL A 277 -0.50 7.65 7.57
N ALA A 278 -0.58 8.96 7.34
CA ALA A 278 0.33 9.71 6.48
C ALA A 278 1.77 9.68 6.99
N LYS A 279 1.97 9.87 8.29
CA LYS A 279 3.29 9.74 8.94
C LYS A 279 3.85 8.34 8.80
N ALA A 280 3.02 7.31 8.98
CA ALA A 280 3.46 5.91 8.86
C ALA A 280 3.72 5.50 7.41
N VAL A 281 2.81 5.85 6.49
CA VAL A 281 2.79 5.39 5.10
C VAL A 281 2.59 6.56 4.12
N PRO A 282 3.58 7.45 3.92
CA PRO A 282 3.45 8.62 3.04
C PRO A 282 3.02 8.30 1.61
N LYS A 283 3.32 7.09 1.14
CA LYS A 283 2.91 6.62 -0.20
C LYS A 283 1.39 6.59 -0.41
N LEU A 284 0.61 6.53 0.65
CA LEU A 284 -0.85 6.58 0.55
C LEU A 284 -1.33 7.93 0.04
N LEU A 285 -0.67 9.02 0.47
CA LEU A 285 -0.97 10.38 0.03
C LEU A 285 -0.57 10.67 -1.43
N GLN A 286 0.21 9.78 -2.06
CA GLN A 286 0.56 9.87 -3.48
C GLN A 286 -0.54 9.30 -4.39
N ILE A 287 -1.58 8.69 -3.80
CA ILE A 287 -2.71 8.15 -4.53
C ILE A 287 -3.70 9.30 -4.78
N PRO A 288 -4.23 9.48 -6.01
CA PRO A 288 -5.27 10.47 -6.24
C PRO A 288 -6.46 10.27 -5.30
N ALA A 289 -6.97 11.35 -4.71
CA ALA A 289 -8.06 11.30 -3.72
C ALA A 289 -9.28 10.55 -4.26
N SER A 290 -9.65 10.75 -5.53
CA SER A 290 -10.75 10.04 -6.19
C SER A 290 -10.51 8.51 -6.26
N HIS A 291 -9.27 8.09 -6.50
CA HIS A 291 -8.90 6.67 -6.48
C HIS A 291 -8.95 6.10 -5.07
N LEU A 292 -8.45 6.84 -4.08
CA LEU A 292 -8.49 6.43 -2.68
C LEU A 292 -9.94 6.20 -2.21
N VAL A 293 -10.88 7.09 -2.58
CA VAL A 293 -12.32 6.89 -2.32
C VAL A 293 -12.81 5.55 -2.86
N SER A 294 -12.46 5.25 -4.11
CA SER A 294 -12.90 4.01 -4.77
C SER A 294 -12.34 2.77 -4.07
N TRP A 295 -11.06 2.82 -3.67
CA TRP A 295 -10.41 1.74 -2.93
C TRP A 295 -11.03 1.53 -1.54
N LEU A 296 -11.25 2.61 -0.79
CA LEU A 296 -11.84 2.51 0.55
C LEU A 296 -13.27 1.96 0.48
N ARG A 297 -14.07 2.39 -0.51
CA ARG A 297 -15.41 1.82 -0.74
C ARG A 297 -15.36 0.33 -1.10
N LEU A 298 -14.39 -0.10 -1.92
CA LEU A 298 -14.21 -1.52 -2.23
C LEU A 298 -13.90 -2.32 -0.98
N LEU A 299 -12.95 -1.87 -0.17
CA LEU A 299 -12.58 -2.54 1.08
C LEU A 299 -13.77 -2.60 2.04
N GLN A 300 -14.49 -1.50 2.22
CA GLN A 300 -15.70 -1.44 3.06
C GLN A 300 -16.78 -2.40 2.56
N LYS A 301 -17.05 -2.46 1.25
CA LYS A 301 -17.98 -3.41 0.64
C LYS A 301 -17.66 -4.86 0.99
N HIS A 302 -16.38 -5.20 1.09
CA HIS A 302 -15.92 -6.53 1.42
C HIS A 302 -15.65 -6.72 2.93
N LYS A 303 -15.99 -5.74 3.77
CA LYS A 303 -15.76 -5.76 5.23
C LYS A 303 -14.28 -5.99 5.60
N VAL A 304 -13.36 -5.47 4.79
CA VAL A 304 -11.94 -5.49 5.11
C VAL A 304 -11.68 -4.63 6.32
N HIS A 305 -11.03 -5.20 7.32
CA HIS A 305 -10.81 -4.50 8.58
C HIS A 305 -9.82 -3.34 8.39
N PRO A 306 -10.13 -2.16 8.94
CA PRO A 306 -9.38 -0.94 8.71
C PRO A 306 -7.97 -0.91 9.32
N PHE A 307 -7.65 -1.73 10.30
CA PHE A 307 -6.32 -1.79 10.95
C PHE A 307 -5.20 -2.31 10.05
N THR A 308 -5.52 -2.74 8.83
CA THR A 308 -4.56 -3.31 7.88
C THR A 308 -3.97 -2.30 6.90
N CYS A 309 -4.16 -0.97 7.10
CA CYS A 309 -3.51 0.05 6.28
C CYS A 309 -2.00 0.08 6.54
N THR A 310 -1.25 -0.69 5.75
CA THR A 310 0.21 -0.82 5.79
C THR A 310 0.84 -0.27 4.52
N TYR A 311 2.17 -0.30 4.46
CA TYR A 311 2.93 -0.06 3.22
C TYR A 311 2.41 -0.91 2.03
N HIS A 312 1.99 -2.14 2.28
CA HIS A 312 1.43 -3.05 1.26
C HIS A 312 0.11 -2.53 0.71
N THR A 313 -0.74 -1.92 1.55
CA THR A 313 -2.00 -1.28 1.15
C THR A 313 -1.74 -0.16 0.14
N ALA A 314 -0.83 0.75 0.45
CA ALA A 314 -0.48 1.85 -0.44
C ALA A 314 0.11 1.34 -1.76
N THR A 315 0.92 0.28 -1.70
CA THR A 315 1.50 -0.35 -2.89
C THR A 315 0.42 -1.01 -3.74
N LEU A 316 -0.52 -1.73 -3.13
CA LEU A 316 -1.66 -2.35 -3.82
C LEU A 316 -2.49 -1.29 -4.57
N PHE A 317 -2.87 -0.22 -3.89
CA PHE A 317 -3.69 0.86 -4.48
C PHE A 317 -2.99 1.57 -5.63
N LYS A 318 -1.66 1.67 -5.57
CA LYS A 318 -0.84 2.31 -6.60
C LYS A 318 -0.58 1.42 -7.81
N THR A 319 -0.42 0.12 -7.62
CA THR A 319 0.10 -0.79 -8.66
C THR A 319 -0.95 -1.73 -9.25
N SER A 320 -1.99 -2.06 -8.48
CA SER A 320 -2.98 -3.05 -8.90
C SER A 320 -4.20 -2.39 -9.54
N LEU A 321 -4.84 -3.14 -10.41
CA LEU A 321 -6.11 -2.71 -11.01
C LEU A 321 -7.25 -3.03 -10.06
N PHE A 322 -8.10 -2.04 -9.83
CA PHE A 322 -9.30 -2.15 -9.00
C PHE A 322 -10.15 -3.39 -9.32
N SER A 323 -10.37 -3.65 -10.62
CA SER A 323 -11.15 -4.82 -11.07
C SER A 323 -10.51 -6.16 -10.72
N GLU A 324 -9.17 -6.26 -10.76
CA GLU A 324 -8.45 -7.49 -10.41
C GLU A 324 -8.53 -7.78 -8.92
N VAL A 325 -8.38 -6.74 -8.11
CA VAL A 325 -8.46 -6.89 -6.65
C VAL A 325 -9.90 -7.21 -6.23
N SER A 326 -10.90 -6.58 -6.86
CA SER A 326 -12.30 -6.93 -6.63
C SER A 326 -12.61 -8.40 -6.95
N GLU A 327 -12.07 -8.91 -8.07
CA GLU A 327 -12.22 -10.32 -8.45
C GLU A 327 -11.52 -11.26 -7.43
N ARG A 328 -10.30 -10.90 -7.01
CA ARG A 328 -9.54 -11.66 -5.99
C ARG A 328 -10.26 -11.70 -4.64
N LEU A 329 -10.82 -10.57 -4.22
CA LEU A 329 -11.64 -10.51 -3.00
C LEU A 329 -12.89 -11.40 -3.11
N GLN A 330 -13.53 -11.45 -4.28
CA GLN A 330 -14.67 -12.35 -4.50
C GLN A 330 -14.29 -13.83 -4.43
N ILE A 331 -13.13 -14.21 -4.96
CA ILE A 331 -12.60 -15.57 -4.87
C ILE A 331 -12.34 -15.95 -3.41
N LEU A 332 -11.62 -15.09 -2.68
CA LEU A 332 -11.29 -15.32 -1.28
C LEU A 332 -12.53 -15.40 -0.39
N LYS A 333 -13.59 -14.64 -0.71
CA LYS A 333 -14.85 -14.64 0.03
C LYS A 333 -15.59 -16.00 -0.02
N GLN A 334 -15.29 -16.83 -1.01
CA GLN A 334 -15.89 -18.17 -1.12
C GLN A 334 -15.23 -19.19 -0.18
N LEU A 335 -14.08 -18.86 0.41
CA LEU A 335 -13.38 -19.71 1.35
C LEU A 335 -14.05 -19.66 2.73
N GLN A 336 -14.06 -20.77 3.44
CA GLN A 336 -14.52 -20.83 4.83
C GLN A 336 -13.63 -19.98 5.75
N GLU A 337 -12.35 -19.84 5.39
CA GLU A 337 -11.34 -19.05 6.09
C GLU A 337 -11.41 -17.55 5.80
N TRP A 338 -12.41 -17.08 5.08
CA TRP A 338 -12.53 -15.70 4.63
C TRP A 338 -12.33 -14.67 5.76
N GLU A 339 -13.00 -14.86 6.89
CA GLU A 339 -12.95 -13.89 7.99
C GLU A 339 -11.54 -13.76 8.56
N ILE A 340 -10.80 -14.85 8.59
CA ILE A 340 -9.42 -14.91 9.08
C ILE A 340 -8.48 -14.24 8.10
N ILE A 341 -8.66 -14.53 6.80
CA ILE A 341 -7.88 -13.90 5.74
C ILE A 341 -8.06 -12.38 5.79
N MET A 342 -9.27 -11.92 6.09
CA MET A 342 -9.64 -10.50 6.11
C MET A 342 -8.98 -9.69 7.22
N VAL A 343 -8.70 -10.31 8.37
CA VAL A 343 -8.04 -9.63 9.51
C VAL A 343 -6.53 -9.76 9.47
N SER A 344 -6.00 -10.55 8.54
CA SER A 344 -4.55 -10.75 8.41
C SER A 344 -3.84 -9.50 7.89
N ASP A 345 -2.69 -9.18 8.49
CA ASP A 345 -1.76 -8.15 8.00
C ASP A 345 -1.21 -8.46 6.60
N LYS A 346 -1.25 -9.75 6.18
CA LYS A 346 -0.80 -10.23 4.87
C LYS A 346 -1.85 -10.13 3.76
N LEU A 347 -3.09 -9.73 4.08
CA LEU A 347 -4.17 -9.63 3.10
C LEU A 347 -3.77 -8.79 1.88
N PHE A 348 -3.17 -7.63 2.09
CA PHE A 348 -2.80 -6.73 0.99
C PHE A 348 -1.64 -7.26 0.15
N GLU A 349 -0.74 -8.02 0.76
CA GLU A 349 0.32 -8.72 0.04
C GLU A 349 -0.28 -9.84 -0.82
N LEU A 350 -1.21 -10.62 -0.27
CA LEU A 350 -1.96 -11.66 -0.97
C LEU A 350 -2.73 -11.09 -2.17
N LEU A 351 -3.42 -9.97 -1.99
CA LEU A 351 -4.21 -9.33 -3.03
C LEU A 351 -3.37 -8.75 -4.20
N ARG A 352 -2.07 -8.54 -4.02
CA ARG A 352 -1.18 -8.05 -5.09
C ARG A 352 -0.92 -9.07 -6.19
N SER A 353 -0.91 -10.37 -5.86
CA SER A 353 -0.48 -11.42 -6.77
C SER A 353 -1.52 -12.52 -6.90
N GLN A 354 -1.95 -12.79 -8.13
CA GLN A 354 -2.82 -13.92 -8.40
C GLN A 354 -2.13 -15.27 -8.10
N GLU A 355 -0.82 -15.31 -8.20
CA GLU A 355 -0.04 -16.51 -7.87
C GLU A 355 -0.12 -16.81 -6.37
N GLN A 356 -0.05 -15.79 -5.52
CA GLN A 356 -0.20 -15.96 -4.08
C GLN A 356 -1.59 -16.50 -3.71
N ILE A 357 -2.62 -15.99 -4.35
CA ILE A 357 -3.99 -16.51 -4.16
C ILE A 357 -4.07 -17.98 -4.58
N LYS A 358 -3.47 -18.36 -5.70
CA LYS A 358 -3.44 -19.78 -6.12
C LYS A 358 -2.75 -20.67 -5.09
N LYS A 359 -1.65 -20.20 -4.48
CA LYS A 359 -0.98 -20.95 -3.41
C LYS A 359 -1.89 -21.18 -2.20
N VAL A 360 -2.60 -20.15 -1.76
CA VAL A 360 -3.57 -20.24 -0.67
C VAL A 360 -4.70 -21.21 -1.02
N LEU A 361 -5.26 -21.09 -2.23
CA LEU A 361 -6.31 -22.02 -2.69
C LEU A 361 -5.82 -23.47 -2.72
N ASN A 362 -4.61 -23.73 -3.20
CA ASN A 362 -4.03 -25.07 -3.20
C ASN A 362 -3.88 -25.63 -1.79
N CYS A 363 -3.51 -24.81 -0.79
CA CYS A 363 -3.46 -25.21 0.61
C CYS A 363 -4.85 -25.64 1.14
N VAL A 364 -5.88 -24.85 0.82
CA VAL A 364 -7.27 -25.17 1.22
C VAL A 364 -7.76 -26.43 0.51
N GLU A 365 -7.52 -26.56 -0.79
CA GLU A 365 -7.93 -27.72 -1.60
C GLU A 365 -7.26 -29.02 -1.17
N SER A 366 -6.04 -28.96 -0.64
CA SER A 366 -5.33 -30.12 -0.11
C SER A 366 -5.89 -30.61 1.25
N GLY A 367 -6.89 -29.94 1.80
CA GLY A 367 -7.52 -30.29 3.08
C GLY A 367 -6.67 -29.96 4.31
N HIS A 368 -5.56 -29.24 4.14
CA HIS A 368 -4.63 -28.91 5.23
C HIS A 368 -5.01 -27.62 5.97
N GLY A 369 -6.05 -26.92 5.49
CA GLY A 369 -6.38 -25.58 5.97
C GLY A 369 -5.28 -24.55 5.68
N ILE A 370 -5.45 -23.32 6.16
CA ILE A 370 -4.42 -22.28 6.08
C ILE A 370 -3.69 -22.22 7.42
N PRO A 371 -2.46 -22.78 7.53
CA PRO A 371 -1.73 -22.75 8.80
C PRO A 371 -1.35 -21.31 9.20
N SER A 372 -0.87 -20.54 8.22
CA SER A 372 -0.61 -19.12 8.29
C SER A 372 -0.54 -18.59 6.86
N LEU A 373 -1.06 -17.41 6.60
CA LEU A 373 -0.95 -16.80 5.26
C LEU A 373 0.49 -16.62 4.83
N SER A 374 1.38 -16.25 5.75
CA SER A 374 2.81 -16.11 5.48
C SER A 374 3.45 -17.40 5.02
N VAL A 375 3.04 -18.52 5.59
CA VAL A 375 3.52 -19.86 5.22
C VAL A 375 2.89 -20.28 3.90
N ALA A 376 1.58 -20.17 3.75
CA ALA A 376 0.87 -20.51 2.52
C ALA A 376 1.38 -19.72 1.30
N MET A 377 1.81 -18.47 1.49
CA MET A 377 2.36 -17.64 0.42
C MET A 377 3.80 -17.97 0.03
N LYS A 378 4.58 -18.55 0.92
CA LYS A 378 6.00 -18.86 0.67
C LYS A 378 6.25 -20.22 0.00
N HIS A 379 5.40 -21.20 0.25
CA HIS A 379 5.68 -22.59 -0.12
C HIS A 379 5.00 -23.07 -1.41
N ASP A 380 5.81 -23.76 -2.23
CA ASP A 380 5.40 -24.44 -3.46
C ASP A 380 5.13 -25.93 -3.21
N GLN A 381 4.31 -26.37 -2.32
CA GLN A 381 3.79 -27.76 -2.23
C GLN A 381 4.06 -28.61 -0.99
N HIS A 382 5.01 -28.29 -0.10
CA HIS A 382 5.28 -29.18 1.05
C HIS A 382 5.46 -28.42 2.36
N THR A 383 4.39 -27.81 2.88
CA THR A 383 4.39 -27.44 4.30
C THR A 383 4.09 -28.68 5.14
N SER A 384 5.14 -29.26 5.71
CA SER A 384 4.99 -30.35 6.66
C SER A 384 4.08 -29.93 7.83
N ARG A 385 3.24 -30.84 8.29
CA ARG A 385 2.34 -30.73 9.46
C ARG A 385 3.00 -30.19 10.75
N HIS A 386 4.33 -30.02 10.76
CA HIS A 386 5.11 -29.65 11.94
C HIS A 386 5.26 -28.15 12.21
N GLN A 387 4.87 -27.27 11.28
CA GLN A 387 5.05 -25.81 11.45
C GLN A 387 3.83 -25.07 12.07
N CYS A 388 2.75 -25.77 12.37
CA CYS A 388 1.52 -25.15 12.91
C CYS A 388 1.51 -25.01 14.45
N ARG A 389 2.66 -25.05 15.12
CA ARG A 389 2.73 -25.14 16.59
C ARG A 389 3.02 -23.83 17.32
N SER A 390 2.87 -22.71 16.69
CA SER A 390 3.06 -21.40 17.34
C SER A 390 1.85 -20.50 17.19
N VAL A 391 1.64 -19.63 18.14
CA VAL A 391 0.67 -18.52 18.02
C VAL A 391 1.00 -17.71 16.79
N THR A 392 0.14 -17.76 15.79
CA THR A 392 0.34 -17.00 14.54
C THR A 392 -0.28 -15.62 14.66
N PRO A 393 0.28 -14.61 13.98
CA PRO A 393 -0.32 -13.28 13.95
C PRO A 393 -1.79 -13.28 13.53
N GLU A 394 -2.18 -14.21 12.66
CA GLU A 394 -3.56 -14.36 12.20
C GLU A 394 -4.51 -14.82 13.30
N ILE A 395 -4.08 -15.74 14.17
CA ILE A 395 -4.86 -16.18 15.34
C ILE A 395 -5.05 -15.00 16.29
N VAL A 396 -3.96 -14.29 16.61
CA VAL A 396 -4.00 -13.10 17.48
C VAL A 396 -4.98 -12.08 16.91
N SER A 397 -4.85 -11.72 15.64
CA SER A 397 -5.70 -10.73 14.99
C SER A 397 -7.18 -11.16 14.96
N TYR A 398 -7.45 -12.43 14.70
CA TYR A 398 -8.81 -12.93 14.68
C TYR A 398 -9.45 -12.90 16.08
N VAL A 399 -8.76 -13.43 17.09
CA VAL A 399 -9.28 -13.46 18.48
C VAL A 399 -9.46 -12.04 19.01
N ALA A 400 -8.49 -11.14 18.77
CA ALA A 400 -8.55 -9.73 19.13
C ALA A 400 -9.79 -9.04 18.53
N THR A 401 -10.03 -9.24 17.23
CA THR A 401 -11.18 -8.68 16.52
C THR A 401 -12.50 -9.23 17.06
N ALA A 402 -12.58 -10.54 17.26
CA ALA A 402 -13.81 -11.19 17.75
C ALA A 402 -14.17 -10.76 19.20
N LEU A 403 -13.14 -10.55 20.03
CA LEU A 403 -13.30 -10.09 21.41
C LEU A 403 -13.36 -8.56 21.54
N GLY A 404 -12.99 -7.81 20.49
CA GLY A 404 -12.91 -6.33 20.54
C GLY A 404 -11.81 -5.82 21.46
N LEU A 405 -10.68 -6.52 21.52
CA LEU A 405 -9.54 -6.21 22.38
C LEU A 405 -8.29 -5.89 21.54
N PRO A 406 -7.30 -5.15 22.10
CA PRO A 406 -6.04 -4.89 21.42
C PRO A 406 -5.28 -6.19 21.10
N PRO A 407 -4.67 -6.32 19.88
CA PRO A 407 -3.90 -7.51 19.50
C PRO A 407 -2.73 -7.82 20.44
N GLU A 408 -2.09 -6.80 21.00
CA GLU A 408 -0.98 -6.93 21.95
C GLU A 408 -1.42 -7.67 23.20
N GLN A 409 -2.58 -7.29 23.77
CA GLN A 409 -3.13 -7.94 24.96
C GLN A 409 -3.47 -9.42 24.69
N ILE A 410 -4.05 -9.70 23.52
CA ILE A 410 -4.37 -11.10 23.15
C ILE A 410 -3.09 -11.90 22.92
N ARG A 411 -2.06 -11.29 22.37
CA ARG A 411 -0.76 -11.95 22.18
C ARG A 411 -0.17 -12.38 23.51
N GLU A 412 -0.12 -11.48 24.50
CA GLU A 412 0.37 -11.78 25.84
C GLU A 412 -0.40 -12.97 26.47
N VAL A 413 -1.73 -12.91 26.43
CA VAL A 413 -2.61 -13.96 26.97
C VAL A 413 -2.39 -15.33 26.29
N LEU A 414 -2.20 -15.35 24.96
CA LEU A 414 -1.99 -16.60 24.23
C LEU A 414 -0.54 -17.12 24.33
N GLU A 415 0.45 -16.26 24.57
CA GLU A 415 1.87 -16.62 24.73
C GLU A 415 2.17 -17.10 26.15
N GLU A 416 1.51 -16.57 27.18
CA GLU A 416 1.62 -17.02 28.57
C GLU A 416 1.15 -18.47 28.75
N GLU A 417 0.09 -18.84 28.05
CA GLU A 417 -0.34 -20.23 27.96
C GLU A 417 0.44 -20.92 26.84
N ILE A 418 0.94 -22.14 27.06
CA ILE A 418 1.63 -22.93 26.02
C ILE A 418 0.61 -23.24 24.91
N PHE A 419 0.37 -22.26 24.05
CA PHE A 419 -0.64 -22.33 23.01
C PHE A 419 -0.12 -23.13 21.82
N THR A 420 -0.64 -24.34 21.64
CA THR A 420 -0.37 -25.22 20.48
C THR A 420 -1.68 -25.47 19.75
N PRO A 421 -2.16 -24.51 18.95
CA PRO A 421 -3.49 -24.58 18.38
C PRO A 421 -3.63 -25.77 17.40
N TYR A 422 -4.81 -26.38 17.39
CA TYR A 422 -5.23 -27.34 16.37
C TYR A 422 -5.38 -26.70 14.97
N GLY A 423 -4.94 -25.45 14.85
CA GLY A 423 -5.03 -24.64 13.65
C GLY A 423 -6.09 -23.57 13.77
N LEU A 424 -5.98 -22.61 12.86
CA LEU A 424 -6.75 -21.37 12.84
C LEU A 424 -8.27 -21.62 12.75
N MET A 425 -8.69 -22.60 11.96
CA MET A 425 -10.11 -22.93 11.80
C MET A 425 -10.71 -23.53 13.06
N ASN A 426 -9.94 -24.35 13.77
CA ASN A 426 -10.36 -24.91 15.04
C ASN A 426 -10.53 -23.83 16.10
N THR A 427 -9.54 -22.92 16.24
CA THR A 427 -9.63 -21.78 17.16
C THR A 427 -10.85 -20.92 16.87
N LYS A 428 -11.15 -20.66 15.59
CA LYS A 428 -12.35 -19.94 15.17
C LYS A 428 -13.63 -20.66 15.59
N ALA A 429 -13.71 -21.96 15.34
CA ALA A 429 -14.90 -22.77 15.69
C ALA A 429 -15.13 -22.78 17.20
N VAL A 430 -14.07 -23.01 18.00
CA VAL A 430 -14.16 -23.00 19.45
C VAL A 430 -14.57 -21.63 19.98
N LEU A 431 -13.91 -20.54 19.54
CA LEU A 431 -14.24 -19.19 19.98
C LEU A 431 -15.70 -18.85 19.70
N ARG A 432 -16.17 -19.16 18.48
CA ARG A 432 -17.57 -18.93 18.10
C ARG A 432 -18.53 -19.73 18.99
N MET A 433 -18.28 -21.03 19.20
CA MET A 433 -19.09 -21.85 20.11
C MET A 433 -19.15 -21.30 21.52
N LEU A 434 -18.03 -20.84 22.07
CA LEU A 434 -18.01 -20.24 23.41
C LEU A 434 -18.88 -18.97 23.49
N LEU A 435 -18.75 -18.10 22.51
CA LEU A 435 -19.55 -16.85 22.45
C LEU A 435 -21.04 -17.14 22.22
N ASP A 436 -21.38 -18.09 21.33
CA ASP A 436 -22.75 -18.52 21.04
C ASP A 436 -23.39 -19.23 22.25
N TYR A 437 -22.59 -19.91 23.08
CA TYR A 437 -23.04 -20.53 24.33
C TYR A 437 -23.34 -19.51 25.44
N GLY A 438 -22.82 -18.27 25.30
CA GLY A 438 -23.04 -17.16 26.22
C GLY A 438 -21.86 -16.83 27.14
N PHE A 439 -20.68 -17.39 26.90
CA PHE A 439 -19.50 -16.97 27.67
C PHE A 439 -19.08 -15.56 27.28
N THR A 440 -18.65 -14.79 28.29
CA THR A 440 -18.20 -13.40 28.09
C THR A 440 -16.77 -13.35 27.54
N ARG A 441 -16.41 -12.18 27.03
CA ARG A 441 -15.04 -11.91 26.51
C ARG A 441 -14.00 -12.07 27.62
N GLU A 442 -14.32 -11.57 28.80
CA GLU A 442 -13.47 -11.65 29.99
C GLU A 442 -13.20 -13.09 30.39
N GLN A 443 -14.22 -13.94 30.30
CA GLN A 443 -14.08 -15.38 30.57
C GLN A 443 -13.19 -16.08 29.55
N VAL A 444 -13.30 -15.71 28.28
CA VAL A 444 -12.42 -16.26 27.21
C VAL A 444 -10.96 -15.85 27.43
N VAL A 445 -10.74 -14.60 27.81
CA VAL A 445 -9.39 -14.08 28.13
C VAL A 445 -8.81 -14.75 29.37
N ALA A 446 -9.64 -15.00 30.40
CA ALA A 446 -9.21 -15.67 31.63
C ALA A 446 -8.92 -17.16 31.46
N GLY A 447 -9.56 -17.83 30.46
CA GLY A 447 -9.38 -19.26 30.19
C GLY A 447 -9.05 -19.59 28.74
N PRO A 448 -8.00 -19.01 28.14
CA PRO A 448 -7.69 -19.12 26.72
C PRO A 448 -7.29 -20.55 26.30
N MET A 449 -6.92 -21.39 27.24
CA MET A 449 -6.53 -22.80 26.99
C MET A 449 -7.63 -23.60 26.28
N VAL A 450 -8.90 -23.24 26.42
CA VAL A 450 -10.01 -23.91 25.72
C VAL A 450 -9.92 -23.72 24.21
N LEU A 451 -9.42 -22.57 23.74
CA LEU A 451 -9.19 -22.32 22.33
C LEU A 451 -8.16 -23.25 21.69
N ASN A 452 -7.39 -23.93 22.53
CA ASN A 452 -6.35 -24.90 22.16
C ASN A 452 -6.87 -26.35 22.05
N MET A 453 -8.17 -26.53 22.25
CA MET A 453 -8.80 -27.86 22.26
C MET A 453 -9.51 -28.11 20.93
N GLU A 454 -9.74 -29.35 20.60
CA GLU A 454 -10.46 -29.76 19.40
C GLU A 454 -11.94 -29.31 19.48
N ALA A 455 -12.43 -28.64 18.45
CA ALA A 455 -13.77 -28.06 18.42
C ALA A 455 -14.88 -29.08 18.67
N GLY A 456 -14.80 -30.29 18.08
CA GLY A 456 -15.78 -31.34 18.27
C GLY A 456 -15.88 -31.84 19.70
N VAL A 457 -14.74 -31.87 20.40
CA VAL A 457 -14.67 -32.28 21.80
C VAL A 457 -15.22 -31.19 22.73
N VAL A 458 -14.86 -29.95 22.49
CA VAL A 458 -15.41 -28.78 23.23
C VAL A 458 -16.93 -28.72 23.05
N GLU A 459 -17.44 -28.91 21.83
CA GLU A 459 -18.88 -28.96 21.54
C GLU A 459 -19.60 -30.06 22.36
N GLN A 460 -19.00 -31.23 22.43
CA GLN A 460 -19.58 -32.31 23.20
C GLN A 460 -19.65 -32.02 24.69
N VAL A 461 -18.58 -31.47 25.27
CA VAL A 461 -18.57 -31.05 26.67
C VAL A 461 -19.58 -29.92 26.95
N LEU A 462 -19.71 -28.95 26.06
CA LEU A 462 -20.67 -27.86 26.21
C LEU A 462 -22.12 -28.34 26.15
N LYS A 463 -22.44 -29.34 25.33
CA LYS A 463 -23.81 -29.93 25.28
C LYS A 463 -24.25 -30.53 26.62
N ASP A 464 -23.33 -31.13 27.34
CA ASP A 464 -23.61 -31.81 28.60
C ASP A 464 -23.28 -30.96 29.83
N LEU A 465 -22.81 -29.75 29.66
CA LEU A 465 -22.23 -28.90 30.72
C LEU A 465 -23.21 -28.70 31.90
N HIS A 466 -24.49 -28.51 31.63
CA HIS A 466 -25.52 -28.29 32.66
C HIS A 466 -25.81 -29.50 33.50
N THR A 467 -25.57 -30.72 33.01
CA THR A 467 -25.93 -31.96 33.67
C THR A 467 -24.74 -32.65 34.34
N ARG A 468 -23.55 -32.15 34.14
CA ARG A 468 -22.33 -32.74 34.71
C ARG A 468 -22.24 -32.52 36.19
N PRO A 469 -21.86 -33.56 36.98
CA PRO A 469 -21.69 -33.42 38.44
C PRO A 469 -20.65 -32.33 38.80
N GLU A 470 -19.59 -32.16 38.00
CA GLU A 470 -18.52 -31.22 38.21
C GLU A 470 -18.95 -29.78 38.08
N THR A 471 -20.07 -29.53 37.37
CA THR A 471 -20.56 -28.18 37.06
C THR A 471 -21.80 -27.82 37.90
N GLN A 472 -22.20 -28.61 38.87
CA GLN A 472 -23.32 -28.31 39.71
C GLN A 472 -22.89 -27.42 40.90
N PRO A 473 -23.66 -26.38 41.27
CA PRO A 473 -24.81 -25.81 40.54
C PRO A 473 -24.32 -24.91 39.37
N PHE A 474 -24.73 -25.21 38.15
CA PHE A 474 -24.25 -24.55 36.95
C PHE A 474 -24.53 -23.06 36.89
N ALA A 475 -25.68 -22.61 37.33
CA ALA A 475 -26.08 -21.20 37.32
C ALA A 475 -25.09 -20.30 38.10
N GLU A 476 -24.54 -20.77 39.19
CA GLU A 476 -23.53 -20.03 39.97
C GLU A 476 -22.16 -20.00 39.26
N TRP A 477 -21.84 -21.03 38.48
CA TRP A 477 -20.58 -21.10 37.75
C TRP A 477 -20.55 -20.18 36.54
N MET A 478 -21.68 -19.93 35.87
CA MET A 478 -21.72 -19.11 34.67
C MET A 478 -21.25 -17.68 34.89
N GLU A 479 -21.40 -17.12 36.09
CA GLU A 479 -20.90 -15.79 36.43
C GLU A 479 -19.40 -15.79 36.82
N ASN A 480 -18.80 -16.98 37.01
CA ASN A 480 -17.40 -17.09 37.40
C ASN A 480 -16.49 -16.76 36.20
N PRO A 481 -15.55 -15.79 36.35
CA PRO A 481 -14.64 -15.41 35.27
C PRO A 481 -13.73 -16.58 34.83
N PHE A 482 -13.51 -17.56 35.69
CA PHE A 482 -12.63 -18.74 35.42
C PHE A 482 -13.40 -20.00 35.00
N ILE A 483 -14.66 -19.90 34.63
CA ILE A 483 -15.49 -21.08 34.27
C ILE A 483 -14.88 -21.90 33.12
N LEU A 484 -14.15 -21.28 32.21
CA LEU A 484 -13.50 -21.98 31.09
C LEU A 484 -12.35 -22.90 31.53
N HIS A 485 -11.76 -22.68 32.71
CA HIS A 485 -10.84 -23.63 33.30
C HIS A 485 -11.55 -24.95 33.68
N LEU A 486 -12.82 -24.84 34.15
CA LEU A 486 -13.65 -26.00 34.41
C LEU A 486 -14.03 -26.72 33.11
N VAL A 487 -14.39 -26.01 32.07
CA VAL A 487 -14.65 -26.59 30.75
C VAL A 487 -13.40 -27.35 30.25
N ALA A 488 -12.23 -26.72 30.36
CA ALA A 488 -10.95 -27.36 29.99
C ALA A 488 -10.66 -28.61 30.82
N TYR A 489 -10.97 -28.58 32.12
CA TYR A 489 -10.85 -29.75 33.00
C TYR A 489 -11.78 -30.89 32.53
N CYS A 490 -13.04 -30.61 32.23
CA CYS A 490 -13.99 -31.59 31.73
C CYS A 490 -13.50 -32.23 30.42
N VAL A 491 -13.01 -31.41 29.48
CA VAL A 491 -12.42 -31.90 28.22
C VAL A 491 -11.26 -32.85 28.48
N ARG A 492 -10.33 -32.50 29.35
CA ARG A 492 -9.16 -33.35 29.67
C ARG A 492 -9.54 -34.64 30.39
N LYS A 493 -10.55 -34.56 31.27
CA LYS A 493 -11.05 -35.73 31.99
C LYS A 493 -11.68 -36.74 31.06
N ASP A 494 -12.53 -36.30 30.14
CA ASP A 494 -13.25 -37.19 29.23
C ASP A 494 -12.39 -37.66 28.07
N PHE A 495 -11.38 -36.89 27.67
CA PHE A 495 -10.51 -37.17 26.53
C PHE A 495 -9.02 -37.11 26.91
N PRO A 496 -8.54 -38.02 27.81
CA PRO A 496 -7.17 -37.95 28.35
C PRO A 496 -6.07 -38.15 27.30
N HIS A 497 -6.40 -38.68 26.12
CA HIS A 497 -5.45 -38.83 25.01
C HIS A 497 -5.08 -37.49 24.36
N MET A 498 -5.82 -36.38 24.59
CA MET A 498 -5.48 -35.08 24.08
C MET A 498 -4.27 -34.45 24.80
N ASP A 499 -3.95 -34.88 26.03
CA ASP A 499 -2.78 -34.41 26.77
C ASP A 499 -1.44 -34.97 26.24
N ILE A 500 -1.46 -35.97 25.38
CA ILE A 500 -0.24 -36.62 24.84
C ILE A 500 0.56 -35.67 23.98
N HIS A 501 -0.09 -34.70 23.34
CA HIS A 501 0.59 -33.68 22.52
C HIS A 501 1.33 -32.59 23.33
N MET A 502 1.01 -32.44 24.62
CA MET A 502 1.70 -31.52 25.54
C MET A 502 2.93 -32.14 26.23
N LYS A 503 2.95 -33.43 26.43
CA LYS A 503 4.02 -34.12 27.19
C LYS A 503 5.34 -34.31 26.44
N ASN A 504 5.34 -34.25 25.11
CA ASN A 504 6.55 -34.47 24.30
C ASN A 504 7.48 -33.27 24.14
N LYS A 505 7.33 -32.19 24.95
CA LYS A 505 8.25 -31.04 24.95
C LYS A 505 9.26 -31.05 26.11
N ASN A 506 9.15 -32.00 27.07
CA ASN A 506 10.06 -32.10 28.23
C ASN A 506 10.95 -33.37 28.21
N SER A 507 11.08 -34.00 27.07
CA SER A 507 12.03 -35.10 26.88
C SER A 507 13.06 -34.80 25.81
#